data_07cb7c1014e3a0b763a7c36048f9dbb1
#
_entry.id   07cb7c1014e3a0b763a7c36048f9dbb1
#
_cell.length_a   1.000
_cell.length_b   1.000
_cell.length_c   1.000
_cell.angle_alpha   90.00
_cell.angle_beta   90.00
_cell.angle_gamma   90.00
#
_symmetry.space_group_name_H-M   'P 1'
#
loop_
_entity.id
_entity.type
_entity.pdbx_description
1 polymer ?
#
loop_
_entity_poly.entity_id
_entity_poly.type
_entity_poly.pdbx_seq_one_letter_code
_entity_poly.pdbx_strand_id
1 'polypeptide(L)'
;MERTIRVTGKGNISVKPDTIRLRISLEDIFREYDDALRHSADSVELLKDMFGGLGYDRKALKTLYFNINTEYESYQDRDKSWKRRFKGYKYTHRMKLEFPADNKQLGKILYALAHCPVSPEFSIEYTVADPEAAKNELLGEAIKDSMAKANVLATAANVKLGNIVNIDYSWGEVDFVSKPLEELSLRCCEDACEPASYNMDIEPDDIDMADTVTVVWNIA
;
A
#
# COMPACT_ATOMS: atom_id res chain seq x y z
N MET A 1 36.15 27.19 -19.86
CA MET A 1 34.87 26.42 -19.75
C MET A 1 35.23 25.02 -19.27
N GLU A 2 34.69 24.60 -18.17
CA GLU A 2 34.81 23.20 -17.77
C GLU A 2 34.03 22.33 -18.74
N ARG A 3 34.67 21.31 -19.28
CA ARG A 3 34.04 20.33 -20.15
C ARG A 3 33.39 19.26 -19.30
N THR A 4 32.11 19.02 -19.53
CA THR A 4 31.34 18.05 -18.71
C THR A 4 30.56 17.10 -19.60
N ILE A 5 30.25 15.92 -19.04
CA ILE A 5 29.31 14.96 -19.60
C ILE A 5 28.18 14.75 -18.57
N ARG A 6 26.95 14.72 -19.06
CA ARG A 6 25.76 14.44 -18.24
C ARG A 6 25.20 13.07 -18.62
N VAL A 7 25.02 12.20 -17.63
CA VAL A 7 24.56 10.83 -17.85
C VAL A 7 23.45 10.50 -16.85
N THR A 8 22.36 9.95 -17.37
CA THR A 8 21.28 9.42 -16.53
C THR A 8 21.47 7.90 -16.39
N GLY A 9 21.66 7.47 -15.16
CA GLY A 9 21.64 6.07 -14.77
C GLY A 9 20.25 5.65 -14.36
N LYS A 10 19.93 4.37 -14.58
CA LYS A 10 18.69 3.72 -14.18
C LYS A 10 18.99 2.58 -13.22
N GLY A 11 18.46 2.68 -12.02
CA GLY A 11 18.40 1.56 -11.08
C GLY A 11 17.18 0.70 -11.37
N ASN A 12 17.32 -0.61 -11.17
CA ASN A 12 16.21 -1.55 -11.18
C ASN A 12 16.49 -2.56 -10.06
N ILE A 13 15.48 -2.79 -9.24
CA ILE A 13 15.51 -3.85 -8.22
C ILE A 13 14.22 -4.65 -8.28
N SER A 14 14.30 -5.92 -7.91
CA SER A 14 13.16 -6.81 -7.69
C SER A 14 13.23 -7.26 -6.25
N VAL A 15 12.22 -6.96 -5.46
CA VAL A 15 12.22 -7.21 -4.02
C VAL A 15 11.06 -8.14 -3.67
N LYS A 16 11.40 -9.25 -3.00
CA LYS A 16 10.37 -10.16 -2.50
C LYS A 16 9.62 -9.51 -1.34
N PRO A 17 8.27 -9.43 -1.40
CA PRO A 17 7.48 -8.93 -0.27
C PRO A 17 7.67 -9.80 0.98
N ASP A 18 7.83 -9.17 2.12
CA ASP A 18 7.99 -9.81 3.43
C ASP A 18 6.91 -9.42 4.44
N THR A 19 6.04 -8.49 4.07
CA THR A 19 5.02 -7.90 4.93
C THR A 19 3.66 -7.88 4.22
N ILE A 20 2.62 -8.28 4.93
CA ILE A 20 1.23 -8.10 4.52
C ILE A 20 0.69 -6.82 5.17
N ARG A 21 0.09 -5.98 4.34
CA ARG A 21 -0.70 -4.82 4.75
C ARG A 21 -2.16 -5.09 4.48
N LEU A 22 -2.92 -5.28 5.53
CA LEU A 22 -4.36 -5.39 5.47
C LEU A 22 -4.97 -4.00 5.60
N ARG A 23 -5.67 -3.54 4.56
CA ARG A 23 -6.48 -2.32 4.60
C ARG A 23 -7.91 -2.68 4.94
N ILE A 24 -8.48 -1.98 5.89
CA ILE A 24 -9.83 -2.22 6.41
C ILE A 24 -10.62 -0.94 6.28
N SER A 25 -11.82 -1.01 5.73
CA SER A 25 -12.75 0.11 5.60
C SER A 25 -14.06 -0.21 6.33
N LEU A 26 -14.48 0.71 7.18
CA LEU A 26 -15.79 0.72 7.81
C LEU A 26 -16.56 1.91 7.27
N GLU A 27 -17.77 1.65 6.76
CA GLU A 27 -18.67 2.68 6.27
C GLU A 27 -20.10 2.36 6.67
N ASP A 28 -20.82 3.35 7.17
CA ASP A 28 -22.27 3.23 7.41
C ASP A 28 -22.93 4.61 7.46
N ILE A 29 -24.28 4.64 7.41
CA ILE A 29 -25.07 5.87 7.33
C ILE A 29 -26.09 5.89 8.47
N PHE A 30 -26.06 6.96 9.25
CA PHE A 30 -26.96 7.21 10.36
C PHE A 30 -27.73 8.51 10.18
N ARG A 31 -28.93 8.60 10.73
CA ARG A 31 -29.74 9.84 10.65
C ARG A 31 -29.15 10.96 11.49
N GLU A 32 -28.63 10.60 12.65
CA GLU A 32 -28.04 11.54 13.60
C GLU A 32 -26.51 11.50 13.52
N TYR A 33 -25.89 12.66 13.65
CA TYR A 33 -24.43 12.79 13.61
C TYR A 33 -23.75 12.06 14.76
N ASP A 34 -24.33 12.15 15.96
CA ASP A 34 -23.78 11.51 17.17
C ASP A 34 -23.80 9.98 17.06
N ASP A 35 -24.86 9.41 16.47
CA ASP A 35 -24.94 7.98 16.21
C ASP A 35 -23.87 7.48 15.25
N ALA A 36 -23.57 8.25 14.19
CA ALA A 36 -22.51 7.93 13.25
C ALA A 36 -21.14 7.91 13.95
N LEU A 37 -20.87 8.88 14.85
CA LEU A 37 -19.64 8.93 15.64
C LEU A 37 -19.51 7.75 16.59
N ARG A 38 -20.54 7.47 17.37
CA ARG A 38 -20.55 6.37 18.35
C ARG A 38 -20.37 5.04 17.66
N HIS A 39 -21.13 4.79 16.61
CA HIS A 39 -21.06 3.52 15.89
C HIS A 39 -19.68 3.28 15.26
N SER A 40 -19.06 4.34 14.70
CA SER A 40 -17.68 4.25 14.22
C SER A 40 -16.69 3.92 15.33
N ALA A 41 -16.82 4.55 16.51
CA ALA A 41 -15.94 4.29 17.65
C ALA A 41 -16.10 2.85 18.17
N ASP A 42 -17.35 2.41 18.38
CA ASP A 42 -17.66 1.06 18.86
C ASP A 42 -17.17 -0.02 17.87
N SER A 43 -17.35 0.21 16.58
CA SER A 43 -16.87 -0.70 15.52
C SER A 43 -15.35 -0.84 15.53
N VAL A 44 -14.62 0.25 15.75
CA VAL A 44 -13.15 0.21 15.86
C VAL A 44 -12.70 -0.53 17.11
N GLU A 45 -13.38 -0.34 18.25
CA GLU A 45 -13.05 -1.06 19.46
C GLU A 45 -13.30 -2.58 19.31
N LEU A 46 -14.39 -2.98 18.64
CA LEU A 46 -14.65 -4.39 18.31
C LEU A 46 -13.53 -4.99 17.44
N LEU A 47 -13.05 -4.25 16.42
CA LEU A 47 -11.92 -4.70 15.60
C LEU A 47 -10.63 -4.82 16.40
N LYS A 48 -10.33 -3.84 17.28
CA LYS A 48 -9.15 -3.90 18.15
C LYS A 48 -9.19 -5.08 19.12
N ASP A 49 -10.36 -5.39 19.66
CA ASP A 49 -10.54 -6.54 20.55
C ASP A 49 -10.39 -7.86 19.79
N MET A 50 -10.96 -7.96 18.59
CA MET A 50 -10.79 -9.11 17.69
C MET A 50 -9.32 -9.35 17.37
N PHE A 51 -8.58 -8.31 16.93
CA PHE A 51 -7.15 -8.43 16.63
C PHE A 51 -6.31 -8.70 17.90
N GLY A 52 -6.71 -8.15 19.04
CA GLY A 52 -6.13 -8.47 20.34
C GLY A 52 -6.26 -9.94 20.69
N GLY A 53 -7.40 -10.57 20.40
CA GLY A 53 -7.61 -12.02 20.53
C GLY A 53 -6.71 -12.86 19.62
N LEU A 54 -6.25 -12.31 18.51
CA LEU A 54 -5.27 -12.93 17.59
C LEU A 54 -3.80 -12.64 17.96
N GLY A 55 -3.56 -11.91 19.05
CA GLY A 55 -2.22 -11.61 19.58
C GLY A 55 -1.61 -10.30 19.09
N TYR A 56 -2.37 -9.44 18.42
CA TYR A 56 -1.89 -8.12 18.00
C TYR A 56 -2.06 -7.08 19.11
N ASP A 57 -1.09 -6.16 19.18
CA ASP A 57 -1.25 -4.97 20.03
C ASP A 57 -2.39 -4.09 19.47
N ARG A 58 -3.22 -3.54 20.36
CA ARG A 58 -4.32 -2.62 19.97
C ARG A 58 -3.83 -1.43 19.14
N LYS A 59 -2.56 -1.02 19.34
CA LYS A 59 -1.92 0.07 18.59
C LYS A 59 -1.43 -0.35 17.21
N ALA A 60 -1.40 -1.64 16.89
CA ALA A 60 -1.03 -2.14 15.56
C ALA A 60 -2.05 -1.75 14.49
N LEU A 61 -3.35 -1.67 14.87
CA LEU A 61 -4.40 -1.14 14.00
C LEU A 61 -4.30 0.39 13.92
N LYS A 62 -3.86 0.90 12.77
CA LYS A 62 -3.63 2.33 12.53
C LYS A 62 -4.76 2.92 11.70
N THR A 63 -5.30 4.07 12.11
CA THR A 63 -6.23 4.85 11.29
C THR A 63 -5.44 5.59 10.20
N LEU A 64 -5.85 5.42 8.96
CA LEU A 64 -5.33 6.15 7.80
C LEU A 64 -6.21 7.35 7.44
N TYR A 65 -7.51 7.19 7.61
CA TYR A 65 -8.48 8.21 7.23
C TYR A 65 -9.75 8.05 8.06
N PHE A 66 -10.29 9.17 8.52
CA PHE A 66 -11.61 9.23 9.15
C PHE A 66 -12.33 10.48 8.69
N ASN A 67 -13.57 10.32 8.25
CA ASN A 67 -14.42 11.42 7.83
C ASN A 67 -15.89 11.09 8.06
N ILE A 68 -16.70 12.13 8.26
CA ILE A 68 -18.17 12.06 8.29
C ILE A 68 -18.70 13.11 7.34
N ASN A 69 -19.49 12.66 6.36
CA ASN A 69 -20.14 13.50 5.35
C ASN A 69 -21.64 13.39 5.44
N THR A 70 -22.33 14.43 4.97
CA THR A 70 -23.78 14.35 4.72
C THR A 70 -24.06 13.57 3.45
N GLU A 71 -24.94 12.58 3.53
CA GLU A 71 -25.35 11.76 2.40
C GLU A 71 -26.77 12.17 1.96
N TYR A 72 -26.95 12.25 0.64
CA TYR A 72 -28.23 12.59 0.02
C TYR A 72 -28.60 11.51 -0.99
N GLU A 73 -29.85 11.08 -1.00
CA GLU A 73 -30.37 10.22 -2.06
C GLU A 73 -31.14 11.03 -3.08
N SER A 74 -31.01 10.67 -4.36
CA SER A 74 -31.80 11.23 -5.43
C SER A 74 -33.00 10.35 -5.67
N TYR A 75 -34.18 10.95 -5.73
CA TYR A 75 -35.43 10.25 -6.05
C TYR A 75 -36.21 11.01 -7.12
N GLN A 76 -37.04 10.29 -7.87
CA GLN A 76 -37.92 10.88 -8.86
C GLN A 76 -39.29 11.16 -8.23
N ASP A 77 -39.70 12.41 -8.28
CA ASP A 77 -41.02 12.83 -7.79
C ASP A 77 -42.15 12.47 -8.79
N ARG A 78 -43.41 12.64 -8.39
CA ARG A 78 -44.59 12.31 -9.20
C ARG A 78 -44.64 13.02 -10.54
N ASP A 79 -44.07 14.20 -10.65
CA ASP A 79 -43.92 15.00 -11.88
C ASP A 79 -42.71 14.60 -12.74
N LYS A 80 -42.03 13.47 -12.40
CA LYS A 80 -40.81 12.96 -13.03
C LYS A 80 -39.61 13.88 -12.88
N SER A 81 -39.64 14.88 -12.01
CA SER A 81 -38.49 15.69 -11.66
C SER A 81 -37.58 14.95 -10.66
N TRP A 82 -36.25 15.10 -10.81
CA TRP A 82 -35.29 14.57 -9.85
C TRP A 82 -35.13 15.51 -8.67
N LYS A 83 -35.33 15.00 -7.48
CA LYS A 83 -35.15 15.72 -6.22
C LYS A 83 -34.12 14.99 -5.34
N ARG A 84 -33.50 15.74 -4.44
CA ARG A 84 -32.57 15.20 -3.45
C ARG A 84 -33.18 15.33 -2.06
N ARG A 85 -33.08 14.27 -1.26
CA ARG A 85 -33.42 14.34 0.16
C ARG A 85 -32.27 13.89 1.01
N PHE A 86 -32.15 14.46 2.18
CA PHE A 86 -31.17 14.07 3.16
C PHE A 86 -31.39 12.62 3.60
N LYS A 87 -30.35 11.78 3.46
CA LYS A 87 -30.34 10.37 3.84
C LYS A 87 -29.80 10.17 5.24
N GLY A 88 -28.74 10.90 5.59
CA GLY A 88 -28.07 10.81 6.87
C GLY A 88 -26.64 11.32 6.83
N TYR A 89 -25.91 10.95 7.86
CA TYR A 89 -24.46 11.16 7.99
C TYR A 89 -23.75 9.86 7.73
N LYS A 90 -22.89 9.84 6.69
CA LYS A 90 -22.05 8.71 6.33
C LYS A 90 -20.71 8.88 6.98
N TYR A 91 -20.27 7.93 7.82
CA TYR A 91 -18.88 7.87 8.23
C TYR A 91 -18.09 6.94 7.31
N THR A 92 -16.82 7.26 7.14
CA THR A 92 -15.83 6.41 6.47
C THR A 92 -14.60 6.36 7.36
N HIS A 93 -14.25 5.15 7.84
CA HIS A 93 -13.09 4.94 8.70
C HIS A 93 -12.18 3.90 8.05
N ARG A 94 -11.03 4.35 7.49
CA ARG A 94 -10.04 3.49 6.86
C ARG A 94 -8.87 3.26 7.79
N MET A 95 -8.50 2.01 7.92
CA MET A 95 -7.44 1.56 8.83
C MET A 95 -6.49 0.63 8.11
N LYS A 96 -5.31 0.41 8.71
CA LYS A 96 -4.37 -0.62 8.26
C LYS A 96 -3.85 -1.42 9.45
N LEU A 97 -3.59 -2.70 9.18
CA LEU A 97 -2.81 -3.60 10.01
C LEU A 97 -1.66 -4.16 9.18
N GLU A 98 -0.45 -4.12 9.70
CA GLU A 98 0.74 -4.68 9.04
C GLU A 98 1.32 -5.81 9.89
N PHE A 99 1.70 -6.91 9.23
CA PHE A 99 2.28 -8.09 9.86
C PHE A 99 3.16 -8.86 8.86
N PRO A 100 4.10 -9.71 9.35
CA PRO A 100 4.94 -10.51 8.46
C PRO A 100 4.13 -11.36 7.48
N ALA A 101 4.67 -11.59 6.27
CA ALA A 101 4.02 -12.37 5.22
C ALA A 101 3.92 -13.85 5.63
N ASP A 102 2.86 -14.17 6.37
CA ASP A 102 2.49 -15.51 6.83
C ASP A 102 1.04 -15.83 6.42
N ASN A 103 0.88 -16.74 5.46
CA ASN A 103 -0.42 -17.16 4.97
C ASN A 103 -1.29 -17.84 6.04
N LYS A 104 -0.69 -18.50 7.03
CA LYS A 104 -1.45 -19.11 8.14
C LYS A 104 -2.05 -18.04 9.03
N GLN A 105 -1.28 -16.99 9.31
CA GLN A 105 -1.76 -15.86 10.09
C GLN A 105 -2.80 -15.06 9.34
N LEU A 106 -2.60 -14.84 8.05
CA LEU A 106 -3.58 -14.23 7.15
C LEU A 106 -4.90 -15.01 7.17
N GLY A 107 -4.86 -16.34 7.07
CA GLY A 107 -6.05 -17.19 7.12
C GLY A 107 -6.86 -17.04 8.41
N LYS A 108 -6.19 -16.92 9.57
CA LYS A 108 -6.85 -16.67 10.87
C LYS A 108 -7.51 -15.29 10.92
N ILE A 109 -6.82 -14.28 10.40
CA ILE A 109 -7.34 -12.91 10.35
C ILE A 109 -8.58 -12.85 9.46
N LEU A 110 -8.53 -13.44 8.26
CA LEU A 110 -9.66 -13.45 7.34
C LEU A 110 -10.86 -14.20 7.90
N TYR A 111 -10.62 -15.30 8.62
CA TYR A 111 -11.69 -16.01 9.32
C TYR A 111 -12.33 -15.12 10.38
N ALA A 112 -11.54 -14.44 11.19
CA ALA A 112 -12.05 -13.54 12.24
C ALA A 112 -12.83 -12.36 11.63
N LEU A 113 -12.36 -11.78 10.53
CA LEU A 113 -13.06 -10.69 9.81
C LEU A 113 -14.40 -11.16 9.23
N ALA A 114 -14.46 -12.36 8.64
CA ALA A 114 -15.69 -12.92 8.10
C ALA A 114 -16.77 -13.19 9.17
N HIS A 115 -16.35 -13.42 10.41
CA HIS A 115 -17.26 -13.63 11.56
C HIS A 115 -17.40 -12.39 12.45
N CYS A 116 -16.84 -11.26 12.03
CA CYS A 116 -16.93 -10.01 12.78
C CYS A 116 -18.33 -9.37 12.62
N PRO A 117 -18.97 -8.94 13.72
CA PRO A 117 -20.32 -8.33 13.65
C PRO A 117 -20.40 -7.07 12.78
N VAL A 118 -19.30 -6.36 12.62
CA VAL A 118 -19.24 -5.10 11.84
C VAL A 118 -19.03 -5.31 10.35
N SER A 119 -18.80 -6.55 9.88
CA SER A 119 -18.65 -6.89 8.45
C SER A 119 -17.81 -5.88 7.66
N PRO A 120 -16.55 -5.66 8.03
CA PRO A 120 -15.71 -4.65 7.38
C PRO A 120 -15.36 -5.04 5.95
N GLU A 121 -15.28 -4.06 5.05
CA GLU A 121 -14.60 -4.25 3.77
C GLU A 121 -13.09 -4.28 3.99
N PHE A 122 -12.38 -5.12 3.25
CA PHE A 122 -10.92 -5.18 3.36
C PHE A 122 -10.25 -5.46 2.01
N SER A 123 -8.98 -5.08 1.92
CA SER A 123 -8.09 -5.47 0.83
C SER A 123 -6.72 -5.86 1.38
N ILE A 124 -6.03 -6.73 0.64
CA ILE A 124 -4.72 -7.27 1.01
C ILE A 124 -3.70 -6.68 0.04
N GLU A 125 -2.64 -6.09 0.60
CA GLU A 125 -1.48 -5.61 -0.12
C GLU A 125 -0.24 -6.30 0.44
N TYR A 126 0.70 -6.64 -0.44
CA TYR A 126 2.01 -7.12 -0.04
C TYR A 126 3.03 -6.00 -0.21
N THR A 127 3.91 -5.85 0.77
CA THR A 127 4.89 -4.77 0.84
C THR A 127 6.18 -5.25 1.48
N VAL A 128 7.15 -4.36 1.66
CA VAL A 128 8.39 -4.63 2.37
C VAL A 128 8.40 -3.95 3.73
N ALA A 129 9.01 -4.58 4.73
CA ALA A 129 9.12 -4.03 6.08
C ALA A 129 10.01 -2.78 6.12
N ASP A 130 11.07 -2.76 5.32
CA ASP A 130 11.99 -1.64 5.22
C ASP A 130 12.04 -1.07 3.78
N PRO A 131 11.10 -0.18 3.42
CA PRO A 131 11.10 0.48 2.12
C PRO A 131 12.32 1.39 1.91
N GLU A 132 12.91 1.93 2.98
CA GLU A 132 14.07 2.82 2.87
C GLU A 132 15.33 2.05 2.47
N ALA A 133 15.52 0.84 2.99
CA ALA A 133 16.62 -0.01 2.56
C ALA A 133 16.54 -0.36 1.06
N ALA A 134 15.33 -0.73 0.59
CA ALA A 134 15.10 -1.03 -0.82
C ALA A 134 15.31 0.20 -1.72
N LYS A 135 14.89 1.39 -1.27
CA LYS A 135 15.14 2.64 -1.97
C LYS A 135 16.63 2.96 -2.07
N ASN A 136 17.37 2.80 -0.99
CA ASN A 136 18.81 3.05 -0.98
C ASN A 136 19.56 2.10 -1.93
N GLU A 137 19.15 0.84 -2.02
CA GLU A 137 19.68 -0.11 -2.99
C GLU A 137 19.39 0.34 -4.42
N LEU A 138 18.16 0.72 -4.71
CA LEU A 138 17.72 1.23 -6.03
C LEU A 138 18.55 2.44 -6.48
N LEU A 139 18.84 3.37 -5.56
CA LEU A 139 19.70 4.53 -5.83
C LEU A 139 21.14 4.12 -6.10
N GLY A 140 21.65 3.19 -5.32
CA GLY A 140 23.01 2.64 -5.51
C GLY A 140 23.15 2.05 -6.92
N GLU A 141 22.16 1.29 -7.38
CA GLU A 141 22.16 0.71 -8.72
C GLU A 141 22.08 1.79 -9.82
N ALA A 142 21.25 2.84 -9.64
CA ALA A 142 21.17 3.96 -10.57
C ALA A 142 22.52 4.70 -10.72
N ILE A 143 23.25 4.93 -9.64
CA ILE A 143 24.59 5.55 -9.67
C ILE A 143 25.60 4.65 -10.38
N LYS A 144 25.61 3.33 -10.10
CA LYS A 144 26.49 2.37 -10.76
C LYS A 144 26.27 2.34 -12.27
N ASP A 145 25.00 2.33 -12.71
CA ASP A 145 24.62 2.37 -14.14
C ASP A 145 25.06 3.69 -14.79
N SER A 146 24.87 4.83 -14.11
CA SER A 146 25.36 6.14 -14.57
C SER A 146 26.88 6.12 -14.79
N MET A 147 27.64 5.57 -13.83
CA MET A 147 29.10 5.47 -13.95
C MET A 147 29.52 4.56 -15.09
N ALA A 148 28.89 3.42 -15.28
CA ALA A 148 29.18 2.51 -16.39
C ALA A 148 28.95 3.19 -17.75
N LYS A 149 27.82 3.87 -17.92
CA LYS A 149 27.49 4.62 -19.13
C LYS A 149 28.43 5.78 -19.38
N ALA A 150 28.82 6.53 -18.33
CA ALA A 150 29.77 7.63 -18.43
C ALA A 150 31.13 7.15 -18.94
N ASN A 151 31.63 6.00 -18.44
CA ASN A 151 32.87 5.38 -18.88
C ASN A 151 32.82 4.97 -20.37
N VAL A 152 31.72 4.35 -20.81
CA VAL A 152 31.52 3.98 -22.21
C VAL A 152 31.58 5.22 -23.13
N LEU A 153 30.86 6.28 -22.75
CA LEU A 153 30.81 7.52 -23.52
C LEU A 153 32.16 8.24 -23.53
N ALA A 154 32.85 8.32 -22.41
CA ALA A 154 34.19 8.93 -22.36
C ALA A 154 35.20 8.17 -23.20
N THR A 155 35.19 6.85 -23.17
CA THR A 155 36.05 5.99 -23.98
C THR A 155 35.76 6.18 -25.47
N ALA A 156 34.50 6.18 -25.89
CA ALA A 156 34.10 6.38 -27.29
C ALA A 156 34.45 7.77 -27.82
N ALA A 157 34.41 8.79 -26.94
CA ALA A 157 34.80 10.16 -27.29
C ALA A 157 36.32 10.41 -27.19
N ASN A 158 37.10 9.41 -26.81
CA ASN A 158 38.55 9.51 -26.53
C ASN A 158 38.92 10.64 -25.56
N VAL A 159 38.16 10.74 -24.48
CA VAL A 159 38.37 11.66 -23.34
C VAL A 159 38.48 10.88 -22.04
N LYS A 160 39.07 11.48 -21.02
CA LYS A 160 39.17 10.87 -19.70
C LYS A 160 37.99 11.33 -18.84
N LEU A 161 37.33 10.38 -18.18
CA LEU A 161 36.30 10.65 -17.17
C LEU A 161 36.99 11.19 -15.91
N GLY A 162 36.54 12.34 -15.42
CA GLY A 162 37.03 12.99 -14.23
C GLY A 162 36.09 12.81 -13.03
N ASN A 163 36.12 13.78 -12.13
CA ASN A 163 35.31 13.75 -10.92
C ASN A 163 33.85 14.09 -11.19
N ILE A 164 32.99 13.66 -10.28
CA ILE A 164 31.58 14.07 -10.23
C ILE A 164 31.52 15.56 -9.90
N VAL A 165 30.78 16.31 -10.70
CA VAL A 165 30.52 17.74 -10.51
C VAL A 165 29.19 17.95 -9.79
N ASN A 166 28.17 17.18 -10.19
CA ASN A 166 26.83 17.26 -9.63
C ASN A 166 26.11 15.91 -9.74
N ILE A 167 25.29 15.62 -8.75
CA ILE A 167 24.32 14.54 -8.77
C ILE A 167 22.96 15.18 -8.62
N ASP A 168 22.13 15.02 -9.63
CA ASP A 168 20.75 15.51 -9.67
C ASP A 168 19.81 14.33 -9.46
N TYR A 169 19.09 14.39 -8.36
CA TYR A 169 18.21 13.36 -7.89
C TYR A 169 16.90 13.98 -7.44
N SER A 170 15.85 13.71 -8.17
CA SER A 170 14.50 14.13 -7.81
C SER A 170 13.72 12.92 -7.30
N TRP A 171 13.41 12.95 -6.04
CA TRP A 171 12.67 11.90 -5.38
C TRP A 171 11.19 11.92 -5.80
N GLY A 172 10.73 10.89 -6.51
CA GLY A 172 9.31 10.56 -6.59
C GLY A 172 8.90 9.71 -5.38
N GLU A 173 7.70 9.86 -4.86
CA GLU A 173 7.14 8.89 -3.92
C GLU A 173 6.99 7.55 -4.64
N VAL A 174 7.82 6.59 -4.24
CA VAL A 174 7.81 5.24 -4.78
C VAL A 174 7.15 4.33 -3.76
N ASP A 175 5.96 3.84 -4.06
CA ASP A 175 5.23 2.90 -3.21
C ASP A 175 5.65 1.45 -3.53
N PHE A 176 6.22 0.76 -2.54
CA PHE A 176 6.54 -0.66 -2.61
C PHE A 176 5.30 -1.49 -2.28
N VAL A 177 4.44 -1.74 -3.27
CA VAL A 177 3.20 -2.49 -3.07
C VAL A 177 2.97 -3.44 -4.25
N SER A 178 2.82 -4.73 -3.95
CA SER A 178 2.23 -5.73 -4.85
C SER A 178 0.79 -5.99 -4.42
N LYS A 179 -0.15 -5.92 -5.37
CA LYS A 179 -1.56 -6.23 -5.13
C LYS A 179 -1.86 -7.57 -5.80
N PRO A 180 -2.22 -8.61 -5.02
CA PRO A 180 -2.74 -9.81 -5.63
C PRO A 180 -4.01 -9.49 -6.42
N LEU A 181 -4.23 -10.20 -7.53
CA LEU A 181 -5.33 -10.02 -8.47
C LEU A 181 -6.68 -9.77 -7.77
N GLU A 182 -7.52 -8.88 -8.33
CA GLU A 182 -8.76 -8.34 -7.76
C GLU A 182 -9.90 -9.37 -7.56
N GLU A 183 -9.73 -10.64 -7.92
CA GLU A 183 -10.77 -11.68 -7.74
C GLU A 183 -10.29 -12.82 -6.84
N LEU A 184 -10.47 -12.67 -5.54
CA LEU A 184 -10.41 -13.78 -4.57
C LEU A 184 -11.76 -14.52 -4.56
N SER A 185 -11.90 -15.59 -5.33
CA SER A 185 -12.98 -16.56 -5.12
C SER A 185 -12.65 -17.42 -3.90
N LEU A 186 -13.23 -17.10 -2.75
CA LEU A 186 -13.15 -17.93 -1.55
C LEU A 186 -13.86 -19.28 -1.81
N ARG A 187 -13.10 -20.34 -2.04
CA ARG A 187 -13.62 -21.71 -1.97
C ARG A 187 -13.58 -22.15 -0.52
N CYS A 188 -14.75 -22.21 0.11
CA CYS A 188 -14.91 -22.93 1.38
C CYS A 188 -14.69 -24.40 1.13
N CYS A 189 -13.63 -24.99 1.69
CA CYS A 189 -13.52 -26.44 1.83
C CYS A 189 -14.32 -26.82 3.08
N GLU A 190 -15.51 -27.39 2.88
CA GLU A 190 -16.21 -28.13 3.90
C GLU A 190 -15.54 -29.50 4.04
N ASP A 191 -14.56 -29.62 4.92
CA ASP A 191 -14.23 -30.90 5.55
C ASP A 191 -13.23 -30.72 6.71
N ALA A 192 -13.59 -31.30 7.86
CA ALA A 192 -12.80 -31.59 9.04
C ALA A 192 -12.44 -30.43 10.01
N CYS A 193 -13.04 -30.52 11.18
CA CYS A 193 -12.63 -29.92 12.46
C CYS A 193 -11.14 -29.59 12.55
N GLU A 194 -10.84 -28.30 12.46
CA GLU A 194 -9.84 -27.59 13.24
C GLU A 194 -9.66 -26.15 12.74
N PRO A 195 -8.95 -25.31 13.52
CA PRO A 195 -9.53 -24.13 14.11
C PRO A 195 -9.70 -23.02 13.11
N ALA A 196 -10.81 -22.33 13.19
CA ALA A 196 -10.98 -20.89 12.89
C ALA A 196 -9.94 -20.24 11.93
N SER A 197 -9.62 -20.86 10.78
CA SER A 197 -8.75 -20.25 9.77
C SER A 197 -9.10 -20.75 8.36
N TYR A 198 -9.01 -19.85 7.38
CA TYR A 198 -9.03 -20.24 5.97
C TYR A 198 -7.65 -20.69 5.53
N ASN A 199 -7.58 -21.73 4.71
CA ASN A 199 -6.32 -22.13 4.08
C ASN A 199 -6.06 -21.18 2.90
N MET A 200 -5.21 -20.17 3.12
CA MET A 200 -4.83 -19.20 2.10
C MET A 200 -3.47 -19.60 1.54
N ASP A 201 -3.42 -19.86 0.24
CA ASP A 201 -2.18 -20.12 -0.50
C ASP A 201 -2.00 -18.99 -1.52
N ILE A 202 -1.51 -17.84 -1.01
CA ILE A 202 -1.26 -16.66 -1.82
C ILE A 202 0.25 -16.45 -1.88
N GLU A 203 0.82 -16.59 -3.08
CA GLU A 203 2.20 -16.18 -3.35
C GLU A 203 2.15 -14.85 -4.12
N PRO A 204 2.58 -13.75 -3.49
CA PRO A 204 2.66 -12.46 -4.18
C PRO A 204 3.83 -12.47 -5.17
N ASP A 205 3.68 -11.75 -6.27
CA ASP A 205 4.77 -11.47 -7.19
C ASP A 205 5.79 -10.52 -6.56
N ASP A 206 7.05 -10.60 -7.02
CA ASP A 206 8.09 -9.69 -6.60
C ASP A 206 7.74 -8.25 -6.99
N ILE A 207 8.18 -7.30 -6.18
CA ILE A 207 7.95 -5.88 -6.42
C ILE A 207 9.10 -5.34 -7.25
N ASP A 208 8.83 -5.13 -8.54
CA ASP A 208 9.78 -4.54 -9.48
C ASP A 208 9.75 -3.02 -9.41
N MET A 209 10.90 -2.43 -9.13
CA MET A 209 11.04 -0.99 -9.00
C MET A 209 12.15 -0.45 -9.88
N ALA A 210 11.94 0.75 -10.44
CA ALA A 210 12.93 1.46 -11.22
C ALA A 210 12.94 2.94 -10.86
N ASP A 211 14.14 3.51 -10.76
CA ASP A 211 14.34 4.94 -10.58
C ASP A 211 15.58 5.43 -11.34
N THR A 212 15.73 6.73 -11.50
CA THR A 212 16.78 7.34 -12.29
C THR A 212 17.53 8.42 -11.51
N VAL A 213 18.85 8.47 -11.72
CA VAL A 213 19.71 9.53 -11.20
C VAL A 213 20.52 10.12 -12.32
N THR A 214 20.58 11.44 -12.41
CA THR A 214 21.41 12.14 -13.40
C THR A 214 22.69 12.63 -12.74
N VAL A 215 23.83 12.21 -13.28
CA VAL A 215 25.15 12.57 -12.79
C VAL A 215 25.90 13.38 -13.84
N VAL A 216 26.56 14.45 -13.40
CA VAL A 216 27.42 15.29 -14.25
C VAL A 216 28.90 15.05 -13.84
N TRP A 217 29.70 14.73 -14.84
CA TRP A 217 31.13 14.42 -14.66
C TRP A 217 32.00 15.43 -15.40
N ASN A 218 33.16 15.76 -14.88
CA ASN A 218 34.21 16.44 -15.65
C ASN A 218 34.82 15.50 -16.67
N ILE A 219 35.22 16.02 -17.81
CA ILE A 219 35.98 15.28 -18.82
C ILE A 219 37.22 16.08 -19.24
N ALA A 220 38.34 15.39 -19.48
CA ALA A 220 39.62 15.94 -19.87
C ALA A 220 40.09 15.36 -21.24
#